data_fc4b4eb4d13d484f03eb50e385374d13
#
_entry.id   fc4b4eb4d13d484f03eb50e385374d13
#
_cell.length_a   1.000
_cell.length_b   1.000
_cell.length_c   1.000
_cell.angle_alpha   90.00
_cell.angle_beta   90.00
_cell.angle_gamma   90.00
#
_symmetry.space_group_name_H-M   'P 1'
#
loop_
_entity.id
_entity.type
_entity.pdbx_description
1 polymer ?
#
loop_
_entity_poly.entity_id
_entity_poly.type
_entity_poly.pdbx_seq_one_letter_code
_entity_poly.pdbx_strand_id
1 'polypeptide(L)'
;NSDQYEKMYADALAERDFLNEIVEKSSVREKTRQVISDRLEVLNKVIISHITDTSRDNRKAYEELEALISDRASFLESTKKTIENINPDFVSYLVSKGLTESEVNLCCLYAIGMKGKDIKDYTATASVYKDSSVIRQKLGLMENDTNLSNYLQDLLKMPSGKLL
;
A
#
# COMPACT_ATOMS: atom_id res chain seq x y z
N ASN A 1 -0.32 -10.35 -19.64
CA ASN A 1 -1.75 -10.56 -19.87
C ASN A 1 -2.50 -9.27 -19.62
N SER A 2 -3.48 -9.00 -20.46
CA SER A 2 -4.22 -7.74 -20.48
C SER A 2 -4.91 -7.43 -19.13
N ASP A 3 -5.54 -8.43 -18.52
CA ASP A 3 -6.26 -8.24 -17.25
C ASP A 3 -5.30 -7.90 -16.11
N GLN A 4 -4.11 -8.50 -16.13
CA GLN A 4 -3.07 -8.24 -15.15
C GLN A 4 -2.56 -6.79 -15.27
N TYR A 5 -2.36 -6.32 -16.50
CA TYR A 5 -1.90 -4.95 -16.74
C TYR A 5 -2.95 -3.92 -16.33
N GLU A 6 -4.23 -4.20 -16.59
CA GLU A 6 -5.33 -3.33 -16.14
C GLU A 6 -5.37 -3.23 -14.62
N LYS A 7 -5.17 -4.34 -13.94
CA LYS A 7 -5.12 -4.38 -12.48
C LYS A 7 -3.94 -3.58 -11.95
N MET A 8 -2.76 -3.75 -12.54
CA MET A 8 -1.56 -3.01 -12.15
C MET A 8 -1.75 -1.51 -12.33
N TYR A 9 -2.43 -1.11 -13.41
CA TYR A 9 -2.76 0.29 -13.65
C TYR A 9 -3.72 0.84 -12.58
N ALA A 10 -4.77 0.10 -12.27
CA ALA A 10 -5.74 0.51 -11.25
C ALA A 10 -5.07 0.65 -9.87
N ASP A 11 -4.18 -0.28 -9.52
CA ASP A 11 -3.44 -0.24 -8.26
C ASP A 11 -2.48 0.96 -8.23
N ALA A 12 -1.81 1.24 -9.36
CA ALA A 12 -0.92 2.39 -9.46
C ALA A 12 -1.66 3.71 -9.27
N LEU A 13 -2.87 3.84 -9.85
CA LEU A 13 -3.70 5.03 -9.67
C LEU A 13 -4.10 5.21 -8.20
N ALA A 14 -4.55 4.14 -7.56
CA ALA A 14 -4.99 4.19 -6.17
C ALA A 14 -3.85 4.58 -5.24
N GLU A 15 -2.68 3.99 -5.42
CA GLU A 15 -1.52 4.30 -4.61
C GLU A 15 -1.05 5.74 -4.85
N ARG A 16 -1.02 6.19 -6.11
CA ARG A 16 -0.64 7.57 -6.45
C ARG A 16 -1.54 8.58 -5.76
N ASP A 17 -2.84 8.37 -5.84
CA ASP A 17 -3.81 9.29 -5.26
C ASP A 17 -3.66 9.36 -3.74
N PHE A 18 -3.44 8.21 -3.11
CA PHE A 18 -3.23 8.13 -1.66
C PHE A 18 -1.94 8.87 -1.24
N LEU A 19 -0.83 8.64 -1.95
CA LEU A 19 0.44 9.30 -1.63
C LEU A 19 0.37 10.81 -1.84
N ASN A 20 -0.28 11.26 -2.92
CA ASN A 20 -0.47 12.68 -3.16
C ASN A 20 -1.29 13.32 -2.05
N GLU A 21 -2.33 12.64 -1.58
CA GLU A 21 -3.15 13.15 -0.49
C GLU A 21 -2.33 13.33 0.79
N ILE A 22 -1.45 12.38 1.10
CA ILE A 22 -0.57 12.50 2.27
C ILE A 22 0.34 13.70 2.14
N VAL A 23 0.97 13.90 0.98
CA VAL A 23 1.90 15.01 0.74
C VAL A 23 1.17 16.36 0.86
N GLU A 24 -0.05 16.46 0.34
CA GLU A 24 -0.83 17.69 0.37
C GLU A 24 -1.32 18.07 1.75
N LYS A 25 -1.72 17.08 2.55
CA LYS A 25 -2.39 17.32 3.84
C LYS A 25 -1.46 17.29 5.04
N SER A 26 -0.25 16.75 4.89
CA SER A 26 0.67 16.53 6.00
C SER A 26 1.91 17.38 5.88
N SER A 27 2.43 17.85 7.02
CA SER A 27 3.75 18.44 7.10
C SER A 27 4.77 17.31 7.07
N VAL A 28 5.24 16.97 5.89
CA VAL A 28 6.11 15.82 5.67
C VAL A 28 7.57 16.25 5.69
N ARG A 29 8.41 15.52 6.43
CA ARG A 29 9.84 15.77 6.46
C ARG A 29 10.46 15.55 5.08
N GLU A 30 11.56 16.26 4.80
CA GLU A 30 12.21 16.21 3.49
C GLU A 30 12.61 14.80 3.07
N LYS A 31 13.14 14.01 4.01
CA LYS A 31 13.53 12.63 3.73
C LYS A 31 12.31 11.79 3.31
N THR A 32 11.18 11.97 3.97
CA THR A 32 9.95 11.28 3.64
C THR A 32 9.41 11.74 2.29
N ARG A 33 9.50 13.04 1.99
CA ARG A 33 9.13 13.57 0.67
C ARG A 33 9.92 12.90 -0.44
N GLN A 34 11.21 12.68 -0.23
CA GLN A 34 12.05 12.04 -1.23
C GLN A 34 11.62 10.59 -1.49
N VAL A 35 11.33 9.84 -0.43
CA VAL A 35 10.83 8.46 -0.56
C VAL A 35 9.53 8.43 -1.33
N ILE A 36 8.60 9.31 -1.00
CA ILE A 36 7.30 9.41 -1.70
C ILE A 36 7.50 9.83 -3.15
N SER A 37 8.37 10.81 -3.39
CA SER A 37 8.66 11.29 -4.74
C SER A 37 9.24 10.19 -5.63
N ASP A 38 10.17 9.40 -5.11
CA ASP A 38 10.75 8.27 -5.84
C ASP A 38 9.68 7.24 -6.20
N ARG A 39 8.79 6.94 -5.27
CA ARG A 39 7.70 6.01 -5.52
C ARG A 39 6.70 6.55 -6.53
N LEU A 40 6.33 7.83 -6.43
CA LEU A 40 5.44 8.48 -7.39
C LEU A 40 6.02 8.47 -8.80
N GLU A 41 7.33 8.61 -8.94
CA GLU A 41 7.97 8.52 -10.25
C GLU A 41 7.73 7.16 -10.91
N VAL A 42 7.89 6.08 -10.15
CA VAL A 42 7.62 4.72 -10.65
C VAL A 42 6.15 4.56 -11.05
N LEU A 43 5.23 5.00 -10.19
CA LEU A 43 3.80 4.89 -10.45
C LEU A 43 3.40 5.71 -11.68
N ASN A 44 3.93 6.91 -11.83
CA ASN A 44 3.63 7.77 -12.97
C ASN A 44 4.11 7.17 -14.28
N LYS A 45 5.25 6.49 -14.30
CA LYS A 45 5.73 5.79 -15.50
C LYS A 45 4.72 4.74 -15.97
N VAL A 46 4.18 3.97 -15.03
CA VAL A 46 3.18 2.95 -15.34
C VAL A 46 1.89 3.60 -15.88
N ILE A 47 1.44 4.65 -15.23
CA ILE A 47 0.21 5.36 -15.60
C ILE A 47 0.35 5.98 -17.00
N ILE A 48 1.46 6.66 -17.27
CA ILE A 48 1.72 7.28 -18.56
C ILE A 48 1.80 6.22 -19.65
N SER A 49 2.49 5.11 -19.40
CA SER A 49 2.62 4.02 -20.35
C SER A 49 1.26 3.43 -20.71
N HIS A 50 0.36 3.32 -19.74
CA HIS A 50 -0.98 2.81 -19.97
C HIS A 50 -1.80 3.80 -20.84
N ILE A 51 -1.72 5.08 -20.53
CA ILE A 51 -2.50 6.12 -21.23
C ILE A 51 -2.04 6.28 -22.68
N THR A 52 -0.75 6.25 -22.95
CA THR A 52 -0.21 6.46 -24.29
C THR A 52 -0.45 5.29 -25.23
N ASP A 53 -0.72 4.11 -24.68
CA ASP A 53 -1.04 2.89 -25.43
C ASP A 53 -0.11 2.63 -26.63
N THR A 54 1.18 2.95 -26.45
CA THR A 54 2.20 2.57 -27.41
C THR A 54 2.71 1.19 -27.01
N SER A 55 2.31 0.16 -27.75
CA SER A 55 2.47 -1.23 -27.34
C SER A 55 3.89 -1.65 -26.94
N ARG A 56 4.92 -1.04 -27.52
CA ARG A 56 6.32 -1.35 -27.17
C ARG A 56 6.74 -0.76 -25.84
N ASP A 57 6.41 0.53 -25.64
CA ASP A 57 6.80 1.24 -24.42
C ASP A 57 5.99 0.74 -23.23
N ASN A 58 4.72 0.43 -23.45
CA ASN A 58 3.87 -0.16 -22.43
C ASN A 58 4.40 -1.50 -21.97
N ARG A 59 4.79 -2.35 -22.92
CA ARG A 59 5.31 -3.68 -22.60
C ARG A 59 6.51 -3.58 -21.67
N LYS A 60 7.47 -2.72 -22.01
CA LYS A 60 8.69 -2.57 -21.22
C LYS A 60 8.41 -2.05 -19.83
N ALA A 61 7.56 -1.02 -19.71
CA ALA A 61 7.17 -0.46 -18.43
C ALA A 61 6.46 -1.49 -17.55
N TYR A 62 5.55 -2.25 -18.13
CA TYR A 62 4.84 -3.31 -17.42
C TYR A 62 5.75 -4.48 -17.05
N GLU A 63 6.71 -4.82 -17.88
CA GLU A 63 7.69 -5.86 -17.56
C GLU A 63 8.57 -5.44 -16.38
N GLU A 64 9.00 -4.18 -16.34
CA GLU A 64 9.77 -3.65 -15.22
C GLU A 64 8.96 -3.66 -13.93
N LEU A 65 7.70 -3.24 -13.99
CA LEU A 65 6.81 -3.27 -12.83
C LEU A 65 6.50 -4.70 -12.40
N GLU A 66 6.23 -5.58 -13.36
CA GLU A 66 5.98 -7.00 -13.09
C GLU A 66 7.18 -7.66 -12.39
N ALA A 67 8.39 -7.32 -12.82
CA ALA A 67 9.60 -7.82 -12.17
C ALA A 67 9.70 -7.35 -10.72
N LEU A 68 9.36 -6.09 -10.45
CA LEU A 68 9.32 -5.54 -9.10
C LEU A 68 8.26 -6.21 -8.23
N ILE A 69 7.09 -6.44 -8.80
CA ILE A 69 5.96 -7.05 -8.08
C ILE A 69 6.16 -8.55 -7.90
N SER A 70 6.81 -9.20 -8.87
CA SER A 70 7.09 -10.65 -8.79
C SER A 70 8.02 -10.98 -7.63
N ASP A 71 8.91 -10.08 -7.27
CA ASP A 71 9.66 -10.19 -6.02
C ASP A 71 8.82 -9.64 -4.88
N ARG A 72 7.90 -10.47 -4.41
CA ARG A 72 6.94 -10.08 -3.36
C ARG A 72 7.62 -9.61 -2.09
N ALA A 73 8.72 -10.24 -1.72
CA ALA A 73 9.46 -9.87 -0.52
C ALA A 73 10.01 -8.45 -0.65
N SER A 74 10.59 -8.11 -1.80
CA SER A 74 11.10 -6.76 -2.05
C SER A 74 9.98 -5.73 -2.10
N PHE A 75 8.85 -6.07 -2.70
CA PHE A 75 7.71 -5.15 -2.76
C PHE A 75 7.15 -4.87 -1.37
N LEU A 76 6.95 -5.91 -0.56
CA LEU A 76 6.46 -5.75 0.81
C LEU A 76 7.44 -4.96 1.66
N GLU A 77 8.72 -5.23 1.53
CA GLU A 77 9.75 -4.51 2.29
C GLU A 77 9.80 -3.03 1.89
N SER A 78 9.72 -2.74 0.60
CA SER A 78 9.69 -1.37 0.09
C SER A 78 8.43 -0.62 0.58
N THR A 79 7.29 -1.29 0.55
CA THR A 79 6.02 -0.73 1.05
C THR A 79 6.12 -0.41 2.54
N LYS A 80 6.64 -1.34 3.31
CA LYS A 80 6.82 -1.17 4.75
C LYS A 80 7.76 0.01 5.07
N LYS A 81 8.87 0.12 4.34
CA LYS A 81 9.80 1.25 4.50
C LYS A 81 9.14 2.57 4.17
N THR A 82 8.36 2.62 3.10
CA THR A 82 7.62 3.83 2.73
C THR A 82 6.67 4.24 3.86
N ILE A 83 5.96 3.29 4.41
CA ILE A 83 5.03 3.52 5.52
C ILE A 83 5.76 4.00 6.77
N GLU A 84 6.87 3.38 7.12
CA GLU A 84 7.68 3.80 8.27
C GLU A 84 8.21 5.22 8.12
N ASN A 85 8.52 5.64 6.89
CA ASN A 85 8.93 7.02 6.62
C ASN A 85 7.77 8.01 6.72
N ILE A 86 6.56 7.60 6.34
CA ILE A 86 5.36 8.45 6.46
C ILE A 86 4.95 8.61 7.92
N ASN A 87 4.89 7.50 8.66
CA ASN A 87 4.52 7.51 10.07
C ASN A 87 5.33 6.44 10.81
N PRO A 88 6.41 6.85 11.50
CA PRO A 88 7.27 5.90 12.20
C PRO A 88 6.56 5.06 13.27
N ASP A 89 5.44 5.56 13.80
CA ASP A 89 4.71 4.88 14.87
C ASP A 89 3.73 3.83 14.36
N PHE A 90 3.45 3.80 13.05
CA PHE A 90 2.41 2.95 12.47
C PHE A 90 2.67 1.47 12.76
N VAL A 91 3.86 0.97 12.39
CA VAL A 91 4.21 -0.43 12.58
C VAL A 91 4.29 -0.75 14.08
N SER A 92 4.92 0.12 14.86
CA SER A 92 5.04 -0.07 16.31
C SER A 92 3.68 -0.17 16.99
N TYR A 93 2.74 0.67 16.57
CA TYR A 93 1.37 0.62 17.08
C TYR A 93 0.71 -0.73 16.80
N LEU A 94 0.82 -1.22 15.56
CA LEU A 94 0.24 -2.51 15.18
C LEU A 94 0.87 -3.66 15.98
N VAL A 95 2.18 -3.64 16.14
CA VAL A 95 2.88 -4.64 16.95
C VAL A 95 2.41 -4.59 18.39
N SER A 96 2.19 -3.39 18.93
CA SER A 96 1.69 -3.24 20.32
C SER A 96 0.30 -3.85 20.51
N LYS A 97 -0.48 -3.96 19.43
CA LYS A 97 -1.81 -4.57 19.45
C LYS A 97 -1.78 -6.09 19.28
N GLY A 98 -0.59 -6.67 19.21
CA GLY A 98 -0.43 -8.12 19.11
C GLY A 98 -0.45 -8.66 17.68
N LEU A 99 -0.30 -7.81 16.68
CA LEU A 99 -0.25 -8.27 15.29
C LEU A 99 1.08 -8.97 15.01
N THR A 100 1.00 -10.07 14.27
CA THR A 100 2.18 -10.78 13.77
C THR A 100 2.81 -10.03 12.60
N GLU A 101 4.03 -10.41 12.23
CA GLU A 101 4.70 -9.83 11.06
C GLU A 101 3.85 -9.96 9.80
N SER A 102 3.27 -11.14 9.58
CA SER A 102 2.39 -11.37 8.43
C SER A 102 1.16 -10.45 8.46
N GLU A 103 0.57 -10.25 9.63
CA GLU A 103 -0.57 -9.35 9.78
C GLU A 103 -0.19 -7.89 9.58
N VAL A 104 1.00 -7.48 10.05
CA VAL A 104 1.52 -6.13 9.81
C VAL A 104 1.72 -5.89 8.32
N ASN A 105 2.29 -6.87 7.61
CA ASN A 105 2.49 -6.76 6.15
C ASN A 105 1.16 -6.58 5.43
N LEU A 106 0.13 -7.33 5.82
CA LEU A 106 -1.22 -7.19 5.27
C LEU A 106 -1.79 -5.79 5.54
N CYS A 107 -1.61 -5.28 6.74
CA CYS A 107 -2.02 -3.92 7.10
C CYS A 107 -1.32 -2.87 6.25
N CYS A 108 -0.05 -3.05 5.95
CA CYS A 108 0.70 -2.13 5.09
C CYS A 108 0.10 -2.08 3.68
N LEU A 109 -0.30 -3.22 3.12
CA LEU A 109 -0.93 -3.26 1.81
C LEU A 109 -2.30 -2.56 1.82
N TYR A 110 -3.09 -2.76 2.85
CA TYR A 110 -4.35 -2.01 3.01
C TYR A 110 -4.11 -0.51 3.14
N ALA A 111 -3.08 -0.13 3.88
CA ALA A 111 -2.78 1.28 4.14
C ALA A 111 -2.37 2.05 2.88
N ILE A 112 -1.76 1.40 1.90
CA ILE A 112 -1.44 2.04 0.61
C ILE A 112 -2.61 2.05 -0.36
N GLY A 113 -3.78 1.54 0.06
CA GLY A 113 -5.00 1.61 -0.73
C GLY A 113 -5.39 0.35 -1.48
N MET A 114 -4.66 -0.75 -1.32
CA MET A 114 -5.06 -2.02 -1.94
C MET A 114 -6.30 -2.57 -1.25
N LYS A 115 -7.19 -3.15 -2.02
CA LYS A 115 -8.41 -3.78 -1.49
C LYS A 115 -8.14 -5.26 -1.21
N GLY A 116 -8.93 -5.86 -0.31
CA GLY A 116 -8.76 -7.25 0.08
C GLY A 116 -8.72 -8.22 -1.10
N LYS A 117 -9.56 -7.98 -2.11
CA LYS A 117 -9.57 -8.80 -3.33
C LYS A 117 -8.23 -8.73 -4.06
N ASP A 118 -7.67 -7.53 -4.19
CA ASP A 118 -6.41 -7.31 -4.89
C ASP A 118 -5.24 -7.93 -4.12
N ILE A 119 -5.26 -7.79 -2.79
CA ILE A 119 -4.25 -8.40 -1.93
C ILE A 119 -4.30 -9.92 -2.06
N LYS A 120 -5.51 -10.49 -2.06
CA LYS A 120 -5.71 -11.93 -2.23
C LYS A 120 -5.10 -12.42 -3.54
N ASP A 121 -5.40 -11.72 -4.63
CA ASP A 121 -4.88 -12.10 -5.95
C ASP A 121 -3.36 -11.94 -6.01
N TYR A 122 -2.84 -10.84 -5.46
CA TYR A 122 -1.41 -10.53 -5.49
C TYR A 122 -0.60 -11.50 -4.64
N THR A 123 -1.06 -11.78 -3.41
CA THR A 123 -0.34 -12.65 -2.49
C THR A 123 -0.65 -14.13 -2.70
N ALA A 124 -1.62 -14.45 -3.53
CA ALA A 124 -2.13 -15.81 -3.73
C ALA A 124 -2.53 -16.46 -2.41
N THR A 125 -3.02 -15.66 -1.46
CA THR A 125 -3.40 -16.10 -0.12
C THR A 125 -4.91 -16.18 0.00
N ALA A 126 -5.45 -17.38 0.18
CA ALA A 126 -6.89 -17.59 0.34
C ALA A 126 -7.44 -17.05 1.67
N SER A 127 -6.56 -16.83 2.65
CA SER A 127 -6.95 -16.48 4.02
C SER A 127 -7.03 -14.97 4.28
N VAL A 128 -6.90 -14.11 3.26
CA VAL A 128 -6.88 -12.64 3.47
C VAL A 128 -8.09 -12.16 4.27
N TYR A 129 -9.30 -12.63 3.94
CA TYR A 129 -10.50 -12.17 4.66
C TYR A 129 -10.56 -12.69 6.09
N LYS A 130 -10.10 -13.92 6.31
CA LYS A 130 -10.00 -14.49 7.66
C LYS A 130 -8.98 -13.74 8.49
N ASP A 131 -7.80 -13.48 7.89
CA ASP A 131 -6.72 -12.74 8.56
C ASP A 131 -7.17 -11.32 8.87
N SER A 132 -7.91 -10.68 7.96
CA SER A 132 -8.45 -9.35 8.17
C SER A 132 -9.44 -9.32 9.34
N SER A 133 -10.25 -10.35 9.48
CA SER A 133 -11.17 -10.48 10.62
C SER A 133 -10.42 -10.57 11.95
N VAL A 134 -9.34 -11.37 12.00
CA VAL A 134 -8.48 -11.48 13.19
C VAL A 134 -7.83 -10.14 13.51
N ILE A 135 -7.32 -9.44 12.49
CA ILE A 135 -6.72 -8.12 12.65
C ILE A 135 -7.73 -7.14 13.25
N ARG A 136 -8.96 -7.13 12.72
CA ARG A 136 -10.02 -6.26 13.25
C ARG A 136 -10.25 -6.52 14.74
N GLN A 137 -10.28 -7.78 15.14
CA GLN A 137 -10.45 -8.15 16.55
C GLN A 137 -9.30 -7.62 17.41
N LYS A 138 -8.07 -7.78 16.95
CA LYS A 138 -6.88 -7.31 17.66
C LYS A 138 -6.84 -5.79 17.79
N LEU A 139 -7.37 -5.07 16.80
CA LEU A 139 -7.46 -3.62 16.82
C LEU A 139 -8.69 -3.10 17.55
N GLY A 140 -9.56 -3.98 18.03
CA GLY A 140 -10.77 -3.59 18.74
C GLY A 140 -11.88 -3.05 17.85
N LEU A 141 -11.84 -3.35 16.55
CA LEU A 141 -12.87 -2.89 15.61
C LEU A 141 -14.10 -3.81 15.67
N MET A 142 -15.26 -3.18 15.86
CA MET A 142 -16.53 -3.86 15.88
C MET A 142 -17.10 -3.99 14.46
N GLU A 143 -18.12 -4.84 14.32
CA GLU A 143 -18.74 -5.15 13.03
C GLU A 143 -19.25 -3.90 12.29
N ASN A 144 -19.77 -2.93 13.04
CA ASN A 144 -20.33 -1.71 12.49
C ASN A 144 -19.33 -0.56 12.37
N ASP A 145 -18.07 -0.80 12.72
CA ASP A 145 -17.02 0.20 12.59
C ASP A 145 -16.58 0.30 11.12
N THR A 146 -15.81 1.36 10.83
CA THR A 146 -15.24 1.56 9.50
C THR A 146 -14.52 0.30 9.00
N ASN A 147 -14.42 0.15 7.68
CA ASN A 147 -13.70 -0.99 7.15
C ASN A 147 -12.20 -0.90 7.49
N LEU A 148 -11.51 -2.04 7.44
CA LEU A 148 -10.12 -2.11 7.86
C LEU A 148 -9.21 -1.21 7.04
N SER A 149 -9.40 -1.16 5.72
CA SER A 149 -8.59 -0.32 4.84
C SER A 149 -8.70 1.16 5.22
N ASN A 150 -9.91 1.66 5.43
CA ASN A 150 -10.13 3.06 5.82
C ASN A 150 -9.53 3.36 7.18
N TYR A 151 -9.72 2.45 8.14
CA TYR A 151 -9.14 2.58 9.47
C TYR A 151 -7.62 2.71 9.41
N LEU A 152 -6.97 1.84 8.64
CA LEU A 152 -5.51 1.85 8.52
C LEU A 152 -4.99 3.07 7.77
N GLN A 153 -5.71 3.54 6.75
CA GLN A 153 -5.35 4.76 6.06
C GLN A 153 -5.44 5.97 6.99
N ASP A 154 -6.50 6.06 7.79
CA ASP A 154 -6.65 7.13 8.77
C ASP A 154 -5.54 7.08 9.83
N LEU A 155 -5.22 5.87 10.29
CA LEU A 155 -4.15 5.65 11.26
C LEU A 155 -2.80 6.12 10.72
N LEU A 156 -2.51 5.81 9.46
CA LEU A 156 -1.25 6.20 8.80
C LEU A 156 -1.13 7.73 8.70
N LYS A 157 -2.24 8.42 8.53
CA LYS A 157 -2.26 9.89 8.41
C LYS A 157 -2.19 10.62 9.75
N MET A 158 -2.30 9.93 10.86
CA MET A 158 -2.23 10.59 12.17
C MET A 158 -0.85 11.18 12.41
N PRO A 159 -0.78 12.35 13.08
CA PRO A 159 0.52 12.96 13.39
C PRO A 159 1.40 12.04 14.22
N SER A 160 2.71 12.11 13.98
CA SER A 160 3.71 11.36 14.74
C SER A 160 3.54 11.65 16.24
N GLY A 161 3.61 10.58 17.05
CA GLY A 161 3.44 10.67 18.50
C GLY A 161 2.02 10.54 18.99
N LYS A 162 1.02 10.51 18.09
CA LYS A 162 -0.38 10.40 18.48
C LYS A 162 -0.86 8.94 18.59
N LEU A 163 -0.14 7.99 18.04
CA LEU A 163 -0.53 6.58 18.04
C LEU A 163 -0.10 5.85 19.31
N LEU A 164 1.01 6.24 19.89
CA LEU A 164 1.61 5.55 21.05
C LEU A 164 1.49 6.39 22.32
#